data_9bf0d3b00a3c81f39d2fe5d21303a5f9
#
_entry.id   9bf0d3b00a3c81f39d2fe5d21303a5f9
#
_cell.length_a   1.000
_cell.length_b   1.000
_cell.length_c   1.000
_cell.angle_alpha   90.00
_cell.angle_beta   90.00
_cell.angle_gamma   90.00
#
_symmetry.space_group_name_H-M   'P 1'
#
loop_
_entity.id
_entity.type
_entity.pdbx_description
1 polymer ?
#
loop_
_entity_poly.entity_id
_entity_poly.type
_entity_poly.pdbx_seq_one_letter_code
_entity_poly.pdbx_strand_id
1 'polypeptide(L)'
;PPVTVAPAMLSIVEGSYCLHPELSPLHDVSVCLSVSPELQRARILARNGREMAQRFFDRWIPLEQAYFDAMKPQERCGFIISSDSISYINGEIRYESASF
;
A
#
# COMPACT_ATOMS: atom_id res chain seq x y z
N PRO A 1 -1.68 -21.48 10.30
CA PRO A 1 -1.60 -21.29 11.75
C PRO A 1 -1.05 -19.90 12.10
N PRO A 2 -1.48 -19.32 13.21
CA PRO A 2 -0.95 -18.04 13.65
C PRO A 2 0.55 -18.11 13.93
N VAL A 3 1.25 -17.05 13.62
CA VAL A 3 2.67 -16.91 13.92
C VAL A 3 2.82 -15.91 15.06
N THR A 4 3.56 -16.30 16.09
CA THR A 4 3.85 -15.42 17.22
C THR A 4 5.12 -14.63 16.93
N VAL A 5 5.04 -13.31 17.08
CA VAL A 5 6.17 -12.41 16.89
C VAL A 5 6.52 -11.78 18.24
N ALA A 6 7.80 -11.86 18.60
CA ALA A 6 8.28 -11.27 19.86
C ALA A 6 8.26 -9.73 19.77
N PRO A 7 8.03 -9.05 20.90
CA PRO A 7 8.13 -7.59 20.95
C PRO A 7 9.50 -7.09 20.51
N ALA A 8 9.52 -5.97 19.80
CA ALA A 8 10.73 -5.34 19.32
C ALA A 8 10.64 -3.82 19.55
N MET A 9 11.81 -3.14 19.48
CA MET A 9 11.86 -1.70 19.62
C MET A 9 11.10 -1.00 18.50
N LEU A 10 11.18 -1.55 17.28
CA LEU A 10 10.46 -1.06 16.12
C LEU A 10 9.84 -2.26 15.40
N SER A 11 8.56 -2.15 15.08
CA SER A 11 7.86 -3.13 14.27
C SER A 11 7.16 -2.42 13.12
N ILE A 12 7.30 -2.95 11.91
CA ILE A 12 6.64 -2.44 10.71
C ILE A 12 5.65 -3.48 10.22
N VAL A 13 4.39 -3.08 10.09
CA VAL A 13 3.32 -3.91 9.54
C VAL A 13 2.91 -3.31 8.20
N GLU A 14 2.92 -4.12 7.14
CA GLU A 14 2.51 -3.67 5.82
C GLU A 14 1.45 -4.59 5.24
N GLY A 15 0.63 -4.05 4.35
CA GLY A 15 -0.40 -4.77 3.64
C GLY A 15 -1.59 -3.88 3.30
N SER A 16 -2.40 -4.34 2.38
CA SER A 16 -3.57 -3.59 1.91
C SER A 16 -4.59 -3.31 3.02
N TYR A 17 -4.68 -4.19 4.00
CA TYR A 17 -5.69 -4.13 5.05
C TYR A 17 -5.12 -3.79 6.44
N CYS A 18 -3.85 -3.41 6.53
CA CYS A 18 -3.20 -3.20 7.84
C CYS A 18 -3.75 -1.98 8.61
N LEU A 19 -4.45 -1.07 7.94
CA LEU A 19 -5.12 0.08 8.57
C LEU A 19 -6.61 -0.14 8.81
N HIS A 20 -7.06 -1.39 8.81
CA HIS A 20 -8.44 -1.72 9.19
C HIS A 20 -8.78 -1.10 10.54
N PRO A 21 -10.03 -0.62 10.76
CA PRO A 21 -10.41 0.05 12.01
C PRO A 21 -10.10 -0.73 13.29
N GLU A 22 -10.09 -2.06 13.23
CA GLU A 22 -9.75 -2.90 14.38
C GLU A 22 -8.26 -2.93 14.65
N LEU A 23 -7.41 -2.68 13.65
CA LEU A 23 -5.96 -2.71 13.77
C LEU A 23 -5.35 -1.32 13.91
N SER A 24 -5.98 -0.31 13.33
CA SER A 24 -5.47 1.05 13.28
C SER A 24 -5.07 1.62 14.65
N PRO A 25 -5.84 1.39 15.74
CA PRO A 25 -5.45 1.89 17.05
C PRO A 25 -4.17 1.30 17.62
N LEU A 26 -3.67 0.19 17.06
CA LEU A 26 -2.45 -0.46 17.50
C LEU A 26 -1.19 0.18 16.92
N HIS A 27 -1.32 1.06 15.94
CA HIS A 27 -0.20 1.68 15.25
C HIS A 27 0.10 3.06 15.85
N ASP A 28 1.39 3.32 16.10
CA ASP A 28 1.84 4.64 16.56
C ASP A 28 1.95 5.62 15.39
N VAL A 29 2.41 5.13 14.25
CA VAL A 29 2.54 5.90 13.00
C VAL A 29 1.89 5.11 11.88
N SER A 30 1.11 5.76 11.04
CA SER A 30 0.46 5.12 9.91
C SER A 30 0.71 5.89 8.63
N VAL A 31 0.97 5.15 7.55
CA VAL A 31 1.28 5.71 6.24
C VAL A 31 0.45 4.99 5.18
N CYS A 32 -0.21 5.75 4.34
CA CYS A 32 -0.87 5.24 3.14
C CYS A 32 -0.01 5.53 1.92
N LEU A 33 0.28 4.50 1.15
CA LEU A 33 0.92 4.67 -0.15
C LEU A 33 -0.16 4.71 -1.22
N SER A 34 -0.19 5.76 -2.01
CA SER A 34 -1.09 5.86 -3.14
C SER A 34 -0.33 5.69 -4.46
N VAL A 35 -1.00 5.16 -5.46
CA VAL A 35 -0.43 4.93 -6.79
C VAL A 35 -1.52 5.17 -7.82
N SER A 36 -1.15 5.76 -8.96
CA SER A 36 -2.11 5.91 -10.05
C SER A 36 -2.51 4.53 -10.60
N PRO A 37 -3.76 4.37 -11.06
CA PRO A 37 -4.20 3.11 -11.65
C PRO A 37 -3.31 2.64 -12.82
N GLU A 38 -2.82 3.56 -13.62
CA GLU A 38 -1.96 3.27 -14.76
C GLU A 38 -0.62 2.68 -14.31
N LEU A 39 0.00 3.30 -13.30
CA LEU A 39 1.28 2.83 -12.76
C LEU A 39 1.12 1.51 -12.02
N GLN A 40 0.04 1.35 -11.27
CA GLN A 40 -0.29 0.09 -10.60
C GLN A 40 -0.40 -1.05 -11.60
N ARG A 41 -1.13 -0.81 -12.69
CA ARG A 41 -1.32 -1.79 -13.76
C ARG A 41 0.02 -2.18 -14.41
N ALA A 42 0.85 -1.19 -14.73
CA ALA A 42 2.16 -1.43 -15.32
C ALA A 42 3.07 -2.24 -14.40
N ARG A 43 3.09 -1.92 -13.12
CA ARG A 43 3.90 -2.63 -12.12
C ARG A 43 3.45 -4.08 -11.93
N ILE A 44 2.15 -4.31 -11.90
CA ILE A 44 1.59 -5.66 -11.77
C ILE A 44 1.94 -6.51 -13.00
N LEU A 45 1.80 -5.96 -14.19
CA LEU A 45 2.16 -6.64 -15.44
C LEU A 45 3.65 -7.01 -15.45
N ALA A 46 4.52 -6.06 -15.08
CA ALA A 46 5.97 -6.29 -15.08
C ALA A 46 6.39 -7.35 -14.05
N ARG A 47 5.75 -7.35 -12.88
CA ARG A 47 6.11 -8.26 -11.79
C ARG A 47 5.56 -9.67 -11.96
N ASN A 48 4.32 -9.80 -12.40
CA ASN A 48 3.58 -11.07 -12.34
C ASN A 48 3.32 -11.72 -13.68
N GLY A 49 3.54 -11.02 -14.78
CA GLY A 49 3.19 -11.50 -16.11
C GLY A 49 1.69 -11.36 -16.41
N ARG A 50 1.33 -11.59 -17.69
CA ARG A 50 0.00 -11.28 -18.19
C ARG A 50 -1.12 -12.09 -17.53
N GLU A 51 -0.94 -13.40 -17.37
CA GLU A 51 -1.99 -14.27 -16.83
C GLU A 51 -2.28 -13.95 -15.35
N MET A 52 -1.24 -13.81 -14.55
CA MET A 52 -1.39 -13.48 -13.13
C MET A 52 -1.93 -12.06 -12.96
N ALA A 53 -1.47 -11.11 -13.78
CA ALA A 53 -1.96 -9.74 -13.75
C ALA A 53 -3.46 -9.67 -14.00
N GLN A 54 -3.99 -10.50 -14.90
CA GLN A 54 -5.42 -10.54 -15.18
C GLN A 54 -6.24 -10.92 -13.95
N ARG A 55 -5.74 -11.84 -13.12
CA ARG A 55 -6.39 -12.21 -11.86
C ARG A 55 -6.41 -11.04 -10.87
N PHE A 56 -5.32 -10.26 -10.79
CA PHE A 56 -5.29 -9.04 -9.99
C PHE A 56 -6.36 -8.06 -10.45
N PHE A 57 -6.45 -7.80 -11.77
CA PHE A 57 -7.38 -6.82 -12.33
C PHE A 57 -8.85 -7.24 -12.16
N ASP A 58 -9.13 -8.54 -12.31
CA ASP A 58 -10.50 -9.04 -12.29
C ASP A 58 -11.03 -9.31 -10.88
N ARG A 59 -10.17 -9.63 -9.94
CA ARG A 59 -10.60 -10.11 -8.63
C ARG A 59 -10.05 -9.28 -7.47
N TRP A 60 -8.75 -9.13 -7.35
CA TRP A 60 -8.14 -8.57 -6.15
C TRP A 60 -8.24 -7.05 -6.10
N ILE A 61 -7.99 -6.35 -7.19
CA ILE A 61 -8.10 -4.89 -7.22
C ILE A 61 -9.53 -4.42 -6.95
N PRO A 62 -10.58 -5.01 -7.56
CA PRO A 62 -11.95 -4.64 -7.21
C PRO A 62 -12.30 -4.87 -5.74
N LEU A 63 -11.80 -5.95 -5.13
CA LEU A 63 -12.02 -6.22 -3.70
C LEU A 63 -11.32 -5.18 -2.82
N GLU A 64 -10.06 -4.86 -3.13
CA GLU A 64 -9.33 -3.82 -2.43
C GLU A 64 -10.00 -2.45 -2.58
N GLN A 65 -10.46 -2.12 -3.78
CA GLN A 65 -11.13 -0.86 -4.02
C GLN A 65 -12.43 -0.75 -3.23
N ALA A 66 -13.21 -1.82 -3.15
CA ALA A 66 -14.42 -1.86 -2.32
C ALA A 66 -14.08 -1.64 -0.84
N TYR A 67 -13.00 -2.25 -0.36
CA TYR A 67 -12.52 -2.05 1.00
C TYR A 67 -12.12 -0.59 1.24
N PHE A 68 -11.33 -0.01 0.35
CA PHE A 68 -10.86 1.37 0.49
C PHE A 68 -12.01 2.38 0.41
N ASP A 69 -13.02 2.12 -0.41
CA ASP A 69 -14.20 2.98 -0.49
C ASP A 69 -15.06 2.91 0.78
N ALA A 70 -15.16 1.73 1.39
CA ALA A 70 -15.95 1.53 2.60
C ALA A 70 -15.21 1.99 3.87
N MET A 71 -13.91 1.67 3.99
CA MET A 71 -13.14 1.89 5.22
C MET A 71 -12.32 3.17 5.21
N LYS A 72 -12.02 3.71 4.04
CA LYS A 72 -11.34 4.99 3.84
C LYS A 72 -10.07 5.15 4.69
N PRO A 73 -9.10 4.22 4.58
CA PRO A 73 -7.88 4.29 5.41
C PRO A 73 -7.09 5.58 5.20
N GLN A 74 -7.13 6.15 4.00
CA GLN A 74 -6.44 7.40 3.69
C GLN A 74 -6.97 8.60 4.47
N GLU A 75 -8.19 8.53 5.00
CA GLU A 75 -8.73 9.60 5.85
C GLU A 75 -8.28 9.48 7.31
N ARG A 76 -7.70 8.32 7.68
CA ARG A 76 -7.34 8.01 9.06
C ARG A 76 -5.85 7.84 9.28
N CYS A 77 -5.06 7.68 8.21
CA CYS A 77 -3.61 7.53 8.34
C CYS A 77 -2.94 8.88 8.61
N GLY A 78 -1.78 8.85 9.25
CA GLY A 78 -1.04 10.05 9.60
C GLY A 78 -0.34 10.70 8.41
N PHE A 79 0.06 9.90 7.43
CA PHE A 79 0.80 10.36 6.25
C PHE A 79 0.29 9.69 4.99
N ILE A 80 0.26 10.44 3.89
CA ILE A 80 -0.03 9.88 2.57
C ILE A 80 1.16 10.18 1.68
N ILE A 81 1.73 9.13 1.09
CA ILE A 81 2.86 9.23 0.17
C ILE A 81 2.41 8.72 -1.20
N SER A 82 2.58 9.56 -2.23
CA SER A 82 2.32 9.12 -3.59
C SER A 82 3.48 8.28 -4.08
N SER A 83 3.20 7.04 -4.44
CA SER A 83 4.21 6.15 -5.02
C SER A 83 4.71 6.63 -6.37
N ASP A 84 3.94 7.48 -7.06
CA ASP A 84 4.35 8.10 -8.31
C ASP A 84 5.50 9.10 -8.12
N SER A 85 5.65 9.65 -6.91
CA SER A 85 6.70 10.61 -6.57
C SER A 85 7.97 9.93 -6.04
N ILE A 86 7.99 8.60 -5.95
CA ILE A 86 9.15 7.85 -5.48
C ILE A 86 9.94 7.35 -6.69
N SER A 87 11.23 7.63 -6.71
CA SER A 87 12.13 7.16 -7.74
C SER A 87 13.39 6.58 -7.13
N TYR A 88 14.10 5.76 -7.90
CA TYR A 88 15.40 5.21 -7.52
C TYR A 88 16.47 5.84 -8.42
N ILE A 89 17.44 6.50 -7.80
CA ILE A 89 18.57 7.08 -8.50
C ILE A 89 19.84 6.50 -7.85
N ASN A 90 20.65 5.78 -8.64
CA ASN A 90 21.87 5.12 -8.17
C ASN A 90 21.65 4.24 -6.93
N GLY A 91 20.49 3.54 -6.89
CA GLY A 91 20.14 2.67 -5.76
C GLY A 91 19.56 3.39 -4.55
N GLU A 92 19.45 4.70 -4.58
CA GLU A 92 18.84 5.48 -3.51
C GLU A 92 17.39 5.80 -3.83
N ILE A 93 16.55 5.77 -2.79
CA ILE A 93 15.14 6.16 -2.90
C ILE A 93 15.06 7.69 -2.85
N ARG A 94 14.41 8.28 -3.84
CA ARG A 94 14.13 9.71 -3.90
C ARG A 94 12.63 9.93 -3.82
N TYR A 95 12.22 10.87 -3.00
CA TYR A 95 10.84 11.29 -2.90
C TYR A 95 10.73 12.76 -3.32
N GLU A 96 9.87 13.02 -4.31
CA GLU A 96 9.55 14.37 -4.74
C GLU A 96 8.15 14.71 -4.24
N SER A 97 8.05 15.71 -3.37
CA SER A 97 6.73 16.14 -2.91
C SER A 97 5.99 16.80 -4.08
N ALA A 98 4.75 16.34 -4.29
CA ALA A 98 3.88 17.01 -5.25
C ALA A 98 3.58 18.42 -4.73
N SER A 99 3.78 19.41 -5.58
CA SER A 99 3.31 20.75 -5.29
C SER A 99 1.81 20.80 -5.55
N PHE A 100 1.06 21.06 -4.52
CA PHE A 100 -0.37 21.24 -4.60
C PHE A 100 -0.70 22.71 -4.88
#